data_8e57e108b7283d6d514160d41062cc20
#
_entry.id   8e57e108b7283d6d514160d41062cc20
#
_cell.length_a   1.000
_cell.length_b   1.000
_cell.length_c   1.000
_cell.angle_alpha   90.00
_cell.angle_beta   90.00
_cell.angle_gamma   90.00
#
_symmetry.space_group_name_H-M   'P 1'
#
loop_
_entity.id
_entity.type
_entity.pdbx_description
1 polymer ?
#
loop_
_entity_poly.entity_id
_entity_poly.type
_entity_poly.pdbx_seq_one_letter_code
_entity_poly.pdbx_strand_id
1 'polypeptide(L)'
;MENKSESQLWEEVEAFFVENFDTDKHPQIDTILFLIGVQELGSGQQKYTKDDKLNILHIAVCRLLEPFGYFKFSRYDDDGYPHFDEVEQLPELKPTEQQILMKKAIIQYFMDEELFK
;
A
#
# COMPACT_ATOMS: atom_id res chain seq x y z
N MET A 1 -5.80 22.03 16.12
CA MET A 1 -5.60 21.11 14.98
C MET A 1 -6.93 20.51 14.60
N GLU A 2 -7.28 20.66 13.34
CA GLU A 2 -8.53 20.07 12.85
C GLU A 2 -8.33 18.58 12.63
N ASN A 3 -9.25 17.78 13.16
CA ASN A 3 -9.26 16.36 12.89
C ASN A 3 -10.02 16.11 11.59
N LYS A 4 -9.34 15.57 10.60
CA LYS A 4 -9.97 15.23 9.34
C LYS A 4 -10.65 13.88 9.48
N SER A 5 -11.80 13.72 8.83
CA SER A 5 -12.47 12.44 8.76
C SER A 5 -11.69 11.48 7.87
N GLU A 6 -11.96 10.19 8.00
CA GLU A 6 -11.36 9.18 7.14
C GLU A 6 -11.66 9.45 5.67
N SER A 7 -12.88 9.91 5.38
CA SER A 7 -13.28 10.27 4.02
C SER A 7 -12.43 11.42 3.46
N GLN A 8 -12.18 12.45 4.28
CA GLN A 8 -11.34 13.58 3.87
C GLN A 8 -9.90 13.15 3.64
N LEU A 9 -9.36 12.29 4.51
CA LEU A 9 -8.01 11.75 4.35
C LEU A 9 -7.91 10.91 3.09
N TRP A 10 -8.94 10.12 2.78
CA TRP A 10 -8.95 9.33 1.56
C TRP A 10 -8.93 10.20 0.30
N GLU A 11 -9.65 11.31 0.30
CA GLU A 11 -9.60 12.27 -0.79
C GLU A 11 -8.19 12.82 -1.00
N GLU A 12 -7.45 13.05 0.09
CA GLU A 12 -6.06 13.51 0.00
C GLU A 12 -5.15 12.42 -0.55
N VAL A 13 -5.40 11.16 -0.20
CA VAL A 13 -4.66 10.02 -0.78
C VAL A 13 -4.88 10.00 -2.29
N GLU A 14 -6.12 10.08 -2.74
CA GLU A 14 -6.43 10.09 -4.17
C GLU A 14 -5.75 11.26 -4.88
N ALA A 15 -5.82 12.44 -4.31
CA ALA A 15 -5.19 13.64 -4.87
C ALA A 15 -3.68 13.46 -5.01
N PHE A 16 -3.04 12.84 -4.03
CA PHE A 16 -1.61 12.55 -4.08
C PHE A 16 -1.24 11.71 -5.31
N PHE A 17 -2.01 10.65 -5.59
CA PHE A 17 -1.72 9.79 -6.72
C PHE A 17 -2.05 10.45 -8.06
N VAL A 18 -3.09 11.26 -8.12
CA VAL A 18 -3.39 12.04 -9.32
C VAL A 18 -2.25 13.01 -9.63
N GLU A 19 -1.75 13.74 -8.63
CA GLU A 19 -0.70 14.73 -8.81
C GLU A 19 0.66 14.13 -9.16
N ASN A 20 0.99 12.99 -8.57
CA ASN A 20 2.35 12.44 -8.68
C ASN A 20 2.48 11.33 -9.70
N PHE A 21 1.39 10.65 -10.07
CA PHE A 21 1.44 9.49 -10.95
C PHE A 21 0.47 9.59 -12.12
N ASP A 22 -0.22 10.71 -12.26
CA ASP A 22 -1.15 10.95 -13.37
C ASP A 22 -2.22 9.85 -13.48
N THR A 23 -2.74 9.41 -12.35
CA THR A 23 -3.82 8.43 -12.32
C THR A 23 -5.16 9.09 -12.61
N ASP A 24 -6.20 8.27 -12.79
CA ASP A 24 -7.58 8.74 -12.84
C ASP A 24 -7.92 9.48 -11.54
N LYS A 25 -8.94 10.35 -11.60
CA LYS A 25 -9.37 11.16 -10.46
C LYS A 25 -9.68 10.33 -9.22
N HIS A 26 -10.20 9.12 -9.41
CA HIS A 26 -10.49 8.16 -8.34
C HIS A 26 -9.77 6.86 -8.63
N PRO A 27 -8.45 6.79 -8.36
CA PRO A 27 -7.68 5.59 -8.66
C PRO A 27 -8.21 4.39 -7.88
N GLN A 28 -8.20 3.24 -8.53
CA GLN A 28 -8.59 1.99 -7.89
C GLN A 28 -7.55 1.59 -6.83
N ILE A 29 -8.01 0.87 -5.81
CA ILE A 29 -7.13 0.42 -4.73
C ILE A 29 -5.98 -0.41 -5.27
N ASP A 30 -6.22 -1.29 -6.25
CA ASP A 30 -5.16 -2.11 -6.84
C ASP A 30 -4.07 -1.24 -7.48
N THR A 31 -4.45 -0.15 -8.14
CA THR A 31 -3.49 0.79 -8.70
C THR A 31 -2.64 1.43 -7.61
N ILE A 32 -3.29 1.88 -6.54
CA ILE A 32 -2.60 2.48 -5.39
C ILE A 32 -1.64 1.49 -4.76
N LEU A 33 -2.08 0.25 -4.54
CA LEU A 33 -1.25 -0.81 -3.97
C LEU A 33 -0.03 -1.08 -4.84
N PHE A 34 -0.22 -1.16 -6.15
CA PHE A 34 0.90 -1.38 -7.07
C PHE A 34 1.92 -0.25 -6.97
N LEU A 35 1.47 1.00 -6.95
CA LEU A 35 2.38 2.16 -6.88
C LEU A 35 3.12 2.20 -5.54
N ILE A 36 2.46 1.86 -4.45
CA ILE A 36 3.11 1.74 -3.14
C ILE A 36 4.17 0.63 -3.18
N GLY A 37 3.82 -0.51 -3.76
CA GLY A 37 4.76 -1.63 -3.88
C GLY A 37 6.00 -1.28 -4.70
N VAL A 38 5.83 -0.57 -5.80
CA VAL A 38 6.94 -0.10 -6.63
C VAL A 38 7.83 0.85 -5.82
N GLN A 39 7.24 1.76 -5.05
CA GLN A 39 7.98 2.68 -4.21
C GLN A 39 8.78 1.93 -3.13
N GLU A 40 8.18 0.94 -2.50
CA GLU A 40 8.85 0.14 -1.48
C GLU A 40 9.99 -0.70 -2.07
N LEU A 41 9.84 -1.13 -3.31
CA LEU A 41 10.89 -1.86 -4.01
C LEU A 41 12.09 -0.96 -4.36
N GLY A 42 11.83 0.33 -4.61
CA GLY A 42 12.90 1.30 -4.84
C GLY A 42 13.66 1.13 -6.14
N SER A 43 13.15 0.33 -7.06
CA SER A 43 13.89 -0.03 -8.27
C SER A 43 13.66 0.90 -9.47
N GLY A 44 12.91 1.98 -9.30
CA GLY A 44 12.64 2.92 -10.38
C GLY A 44 11.75 2.35 -11.47
N GLN A 45 11.81 2.97 -12.66
CA GLN A 45 10.96 2.55 -13.77
C GLN A 45 11.53 1.32 -14.46
N GLN A 46 10.80 0.23 -14.39
CA GLN A 46 11.13 -1.01 -15.06
C GLN A 46 9.87 -1.58 -15.71
N LYS A 47 10.10 -2.45 -16.69
CA LYS A 47 9.01 -3.24 -17.22
C LYS A 47 8.83 -4.45 -16.33
N TYR A 48 7.62 -4.63 -15.81
CA TYR A 48 7.30 -5.74 -14.93
C TYR A 48 6.52 -6.81 -15.67
N THR A 49 6.89 -8.06 -15.43
CA THR A 49 6.09 -9.18 -15.92
C THR A 49 4.81 -9.29 -15.09
N LYS A 50 3.90 -10.17 -15.51
CA LYS A 50 2.68 -10.41 -14.75
C LYS A 50 2.99 -10.94 -13.35
N ASP A 51 3.97 -11.83 -13.24
CA ASP A 51 4.39 -12.40 -11.95
C ASP A 51 5.03 -11.33 -11.06
N ASP A 52 5.84 -10.44 -11.65
CA ASP A 52 6.42 -9.31 -10.92
C ASP A 52 5.34 -8.43 -10.33
N LYS A 53 4.27 -8.15 -11.09
CA LYS A 53 3.18 -7.31 -10.61
C LYS A 53 2.47 -7.94 -9.42
N LEU A 54 2.26 -9.26 -9.44
CA LEU A 54 1.66 -9.96 -8.31
C LEU A 54 2.55 -9.89 -7.07
N ASN A 55 3.84 -10.06 -7.24
CA ASN A 55 4.81 -9.94 -6.14
C ASN A 55 4.82 -8.53 -5.57
N ILE A 56 4.77 -7.52 -6.43
CA ILE A 56 4.75 -6.12 -6.00
C ILE A 56 3.48 -5.81 -5.20
N LEU A 57 2.33 -6.30 -5.64
CA LEU A 57 1.08 -6.16 -4.89
C LEU A 57 1.17 -6.82 -3.51
N HIS A 58 1.77 -8.02 -3.45
CA HIS A 58 1.96 -8.73 -2.20
C HIS A 58 2.87 -7.94 -1.24
N ILE A 59 3.96 -7.38 -1.76
CA ILE A 59 4.87 -6.54 -0.97
C ILE A 59 4.11 -5.35 -0.38
N ALA A 60 3.28 -4.69 -1.18
CA ALA A 60 2.49 -3.56 -0.71
C ALA A 60 1.56 -3.97 0.44
N VAL A 61 0.84 -5.08 0.28
CA VAL A 61 -0.08 -5.57 1.30
C VAL A 61 0.68 -5.88 2.60
N CYS A 62 1.81 -6.56 2.51
CA CYS A 62 2.60 -6.91 3.68
C CYS A 62 3.11 -5.66 4.40
N ARG A 63 3.63 -4.70 3.65
CA ARG A 63 4.13 -3.44 4.24
C ARG A 63 3.01 -2.66 4.90
N LEU A 64 1.86 -2.57 4.25
CA LEU A 64 0.72 -1.82 4.77
C LEU A 64 0.13 -2.45 6.03
N LEU A 65 0.17 -3.77 6.14
CA LEU A 65 -0.39 -4.47 7.29
C LEU A 65 0.63 -4.72 8.40
N GLU A 66 1.89 -4.34 8.19
CA GLU A 66 2.93 -4.47 9.21
C GLU A 66 2.58 -3.69 10.49
N PRO A 67 2.18 -2.40 10.41
CA PRO A 67 1.82 -1.66 11.63
C PRO A 67 0.61 -2.24 12.37
N PHE A 68 -0.17 -3.06 11.69
CA PHE A 68 -1.36 -3.70 12.27
C PHE A 68 -1.04 -5.05 12.92
N GLY A 69 0.22 -5.50 12.83
CA GLY A 69 0.67 -6.71 13.49
C GLY A 69 0.49 -8.01 12.71
N TYR A 70 0.12 -7.94 11.43
CA TYR A 70 -0.10 -9.13 10.62
C TYR A 70 1.16 -9.66 9.96
N PHE A 71 2.08 -8.75 9.61
CA PHE A 71 3.33 -9.11 8.94
C PHE A 71 4.49 -8.37 9.59
N LYS A 72 5.68 -8.93 9.43
CA LYS A 72 6.92 -8.30 9.90
C LYS A 72 7.98 -8.45 8.84
N PHE A 73 8.67 -7.36 8.54
CA PHE A 73 9.79 -7.39 7.60
C PHE A 73 10.85 -8.39 8.09
N SER A 74 11.32 -9.23 7.20
CA SER A 74 12.32 -10.25 7.49
C SER A 74 13.67 -9.89 6.87
N ARG A 75 13.73 -9.82 5.55
CA ARG A 75 15.00 -9.61 4.85
C ARG A 75 14.74 -9.20 3.40
N TYR A 76 15.79 -8.73 2.74
CA TYR A 76 15.79 -8.61 1.28
C TYR A 76 16.41 -9.86 0.69
N ASP A 77 15.88 -10.32 -0.45
CA ASP A 77 16.49 -11.42 -1.18
C ASP A 77 17.59 -10.92 -2.12
N ASP A 78 18.21 -11.85 -2.87
CA ASP A 78 19.33 -11.52 -3.75
C ASP A 78 18.94 -10.57 -4.88
N ASP A 79 17.65 -10.55 -5.24
CA ASP A 79 17.13 -9.65 -6.27
C ASP A 79 16.69 -8.29 -5.70
N GLY A 80 16.82 -8.10 -4.40
CA GLY A 80 16.46 -6.86 -3.73
C GLY A 80 14.99 -6.78 -3.32
N TYR A 81 14.25 -7.87 -3.40
CA TYR A 81 12.84 -7.88 -3.01
C TYR A 81 12.71 -8.10 -1.51
N PRO A 82 11.89 -7.29 -0.84
CA PRO A 82 11.67 -7.47 0.58
C PRO A 82 10.79 -8.69 0.85
N HIS A 83 11.12 -9.43 1.89
CA HIS A 83 10.36 -10.58 2.36
C HIS A 83 9.79 -10.29 3.73
N PHE A 84 8.57 -10.74 3.96
CA PHE A 84 7.85 -10.53 5.22
C PHE A 84 7.43 -11.87 5.79
N ASP A 85 7.53 -12.00 7.11
CA ASP A 85 7.01 -13.15 7.84
C ASP A 85 5.57 -12.87 8.25
N GLU A 86 4.71 -13.86 8.11
CA GLU A 86 3.35 -13.78 8.62
C GLU A 86 3.41 -13.97 10.14
N VAL A 87 2.96 -12.96 10.88
CA VAL A 87 2.97 -12.98 12.35
C VAL A 87 1.62 -13.44 12.88
N GLU A 88 0.55 -12.97 12.26
CA GLU A 88 -0.81 -13.30 12.65
C GLU A 88 -1.65 -13.53 11.42
N GLN A 89 -2.49 -14.56 11.45
CA GLN A 89 -3.34 -14.86 10.31
C GLN A 89 -4.42 -13.79 10.16
N LEU A 90 -4.59 -13.27 8.95
CA LEU A 90 -5.68 -12.35 8.65
C LEU A 90 -7.01 -13.03 8.83
N PRO A 91 -8.00 -12.36 9.45
CA PRO A 91 -9.35 -12.92 9.53
C PRO A 91 -9.96 -13.04 8.13
N GLU A 92 -10.90 -13.96 7.99
CA GLU A 92 -11.66 -14.09 6.76
C GLU A 92 -12.57 -12.87 6.62
N LEU A 93 -12.31 -12.04 5.61
CA LEU A 93 -13.04 -10.81 5.39
C LEU A 93 -13.81 -10.86 4.06
N LYS A 94 -15.01 -10.30 4.08
CA LYS A 94 -15.77 -10.08 2.85
C LYS A 94 -15.08 -9.02 2.00
N PRO A 95 -15.29 -9.00 0.67
CA PRO A 95 -14.62 -8.02 -0.20
C PRO A 95 -14.77 -6.57 0.27
N THR A 96 -15.94 -6.17 0.75
CA THR A 96 -16.16 -4.82 1.28
C THR A 96 -15.31 -4.55 2.51
N GLU A 97 -15.22 -5.54 3.40
CA GLU A 97 -14.40 -5.44 4.61
C GLU A 97 -12.91 -5.37 4.28
N GLN A 98 -12.49 -6.12 3.25
CA GLN A 98 -11.11 -6.06 2.77
C GLN A 98 -10.77 -4.67 2.25
N GLN A 99 -11.67 -4.03 1.50
CA GLN A 99 -11.47 -2.67 1.02
C GLN A 99 -11.36 -1.67 2.17
N ILE A 100 -12.20 -1.80 3.18
CA ILE A 100 -12.17 -0.94 4.35
C ILE A 100 -10.82 -1.05 5.06
N LEU A 101 -10.35 -2.29 5.25
CA LEU A 101 -9.04 -2.52 5.88
C LEU A 101 -7.91 -1.91 5.06
N MET A 102 -7.94 -2.11 3.74
CA MET A 102 -6.89 -1.58 2.87
C MET A 102 -6.87 -0.05 2.86
N LYS A 103 -8.03 0.59 2.85
CA LYS A 103 -8.09 2.06 2.92
C LYS A 103 -7.50 2.58 4.22
N LYS A 104 -7.84 1.95 5.35
CA LYS A 104 -7.26 2.32 6.64
C LYS A 104 -5.75 2.14 6.67
N ALA A 105 -5.28 1.04 6.09
CA ALA A 105 -3.85 0.74 6.05
C ALA A 105 -3.10 1.75 5.16
N ILE A 106 -3.68 2.14 4.03
CA ILE A 106 -3.09 3.15 3.14
C ILE A 106 -3.03 4.51 3.84
N ILE A 107 -4.08 4.90 4.53
CA ILE A 107 -4.09 6.14 5.29
C ILE A 107 -3.01 6.12 6.37
N GLN A 108 -2.87 5.01 7.08
CA GLN A 108 -1.83 4.86 8.10
C GLN A 108 -0.44 4.97 7.49
N TYR A 109 -0.23 4.36 6.33
CA TYR A 109 1.03 4.47 5.59
C TYR A 109 1.35 5.93 5.25
N PHE A 110 0.35 6.68 4.80
CA PHE A 110 0.53 8.10 4.49
C PHE A 110 0.89 8.91 5.73
N MET A 111 0.31 8.58 6.88
CA MET A 111 0.67 9.23 8.14
C MET A 111 2.10 8.90 8.55
N ASP A 112 2.46 7.62 8.51
CA ASP A 112 3.77 7.14 8.93
C ASP A 112 4.90 7.70 8.05
N GLU A 113 4.64 7.83 6.75
CA GLU A 113 5.61 8.35 5.78
C GLU A 113 5.49 9.86 5.60
N GLU A 114 4.63 10.51 6.36
CA GLU A 114 4.43 11.97 6.34
C GLU A 114 4.10 12.49 4.93
N LEU A 115 3.22 11.78 4.23
CA LEU A 115 2.81 12.14 2.88
C LEU A 115 1.60 13.08 2.81
N PHE A 116 0.88 13.24 3.91
CA PHE A 116 -0.20 14.22 3.97
C PHE A 116 0.39 15.62 4.10
N LYS A 117 -0.24 16.56 3.41
CA LYS A 117 0.16 17.97 3.46
C LYS A 117 -0.39 18.69 4.68
#